data_4776371fb5d13089f54c9d9f739840dd
#
_entry.id   4776371fb5d13089f54c9d9f739840dd
#
_cell.length_a   1.000
_cell.length_b   1.000
_cell.length_c   1.000
_cell.angle_alpha   90.00
_cell.angle_beta   90.00
_cell.angle_gamma   90.00
#
_symmetry.space_group_name_H-M   'P 1'
#
loop_
_entity.id
_entity.type
_entity.pdbx_description
1 polymer ?
#
loop_
_entity_poly.entity_id
_entity_poly.type
_entity_poly.pdbx_seq_one_letter_code
_entity_poly.pdbx_strand_id
1 'polypeptide(L)'
;MSDETDIDTDQKPSEGSLAEGSLADGMRIIGEFVHTLPRKPGVYRMIGADGEVLYVGKARSLRSRVAAYTQPTRLATRLIRMVSATRTMEFSVTGSEAEALLLENNLIKRFRPRFNVLLRDDKSFPYIVIRKDTEWPQLAKHRGVRDPANEYFGPFASATAVNRTLYALQRAFPLRSCSDGVFSTRTRPCLQYQIKRCTAPCVGRIDKTEYGAIVDEVRGFLGGRNREVQQALSQRMDKASAELEFEGAAVLRDRIRALAHIQSHQSIALPSIDEADIFAAHAEGGQVCVEVFFLRAGQNLGNRAYFPAHVRELDEPAVLSAFIGQFYESRPAPKLILTSHDVAERELLESALALTAEHKVEIRHPKRGDQKDALDQATLNAREALARRMAERGTQRQLLEGVARVFGLDGPPERIEIYDNSHIQGSAPIGAMVVAGPDGFIKNSYRKFNIKTEGAAGDDFAMMREVLTRRFGRALKEDPERAEEHWPDLVLIDGGQGQLEVARQVLAELGLEDIAAVGIAKGPDRDAGRERFFVPGKPPFSLEPRDPVLYFLQRLRDEAHRFAIGTHRARRAADITRSALDEVPGIGSGRKRALLHHFGSARAVAVATLEDIKAVPGISGALAQKIHDHFRGGR
;
A
#
# COMPACT_ATOMS: atom_id res chain seq x y z
N MET A 1 -24.73 -50.03 52.29
CA MET A 1 -25.69 -49.03 51.94
C MET A 1 -24.83 -47.81 51.60
N SER A 2 -24.19 -47.71 50.43
CA SER A 2 -24.66 -47.43 49.06
C SER A 2 -25.36 -46.11 49.05
N ASP A 3 -24.62 -45.12 48.55
CA ASP A 3 -25.19 -44.11 47.72
C ASP A 3 -24.11 -43.63 46.75
N GLU A 4 -24.29 -44.04 45.51
CA GLU A 4 -23.60 -43.55 44.31
C GLU A 4 -24.19 -42.20 43.94
N THR A 5 -23.39 -41.19 43.78
CA THR A 5 -23.77 -39.94 43.11
C THR A 5 -23.07 -39.86 41.77
N ASP A 6 -23.85 -40.10 40.73
CA ASP A 6 -23.55 -39.83 39.34
C ASP A 6 -23.10 -38.38 39.15
N ILE A 7 -21.92 -38.19 38.57
CA ILE A 7 -21.48 -36.92 38.01
C ILE A 7 -21.68 -37.00 36.50
N ASP A 8 -22.79 -36.43 36.09
CA ASP A 8 -23.11 -36.17 34.68
C ASP A 8 -22.18 -35.06 34.14
N THR A 9 -21.20 -35.48 33.36
CA THR A 9 -20.31 -34.57 32.63
C THR A 9 -20.76 -34.49 31.18
N ASP A 10 -21.85 -33.77 30.96
CA ASP A 10 -22.28 -33.35 29.62
C ASP A 10 -21.49 -32.08 29.19
N GLN A 11 -20.24 -32.27 28.78
CA GLN A 11 -19.51 -31.25 28.04
C GLN A 11 -19.92 -31.35 26.58
N LYS A 12 -20.82 -30.46 26.15
CA LYS A 12 -21.04 -30.16 24.74
C LYS A 12 -19.73 -29.65 24.12
N PRO A 13 -19.30 -30.22 22.99
CA PRO A 13 -18.19 -29.64 22.23
C PRO A 13 -18.62 -28.29 21.66
N SER A 14 -17.77 -27.28 21.81
CA SER A 14 -17.91 -25.98 21.18
C SER A 14 -18.01 -26.11 19.64
N GLU A 15 -19.15 -25.74 19.11
CA GLU A 15 -19.36 -25.57 17.67
C GLU A 15 -18.46 -24.45 17.14
N GLY A 16 -17.47 -24.82 16.34
CA GLY A 16 -16.49 -23.92 15.73
C GLY A 16 -15.37 -24.64 14.99
N SER A 17 -15.54 -25.93 14.71
CA SER A 17 -14.60 -26.75 13.94
C SER A 17 -15.23 -27.09 12.59
N LEU A 18 -14.84 -26.37 11.54
CA LEU A 18 -14.93 -26.85 10.16
C LEU A 18 -14.44 -28.31 10.14
N ALA A 19 -15.14 -29.20 9.45
CA ALA A 19 -14.87 -30.64 9.39
C ALA A 19 -13.39 -30.92 9.04
N GLU A 20 -12.52 -30.92 10.03
CA GLU A 20 -11.14 -31.35 9.89
C GLU A 20 -11.18 -32.85 9.56
N GLY A 21 -10.80 -33.20 8.32
CA GLY A 21 -10.65 -34.57 7.92
C GLY A 21 -9.61 -35.26 8.81
N SER A 22 -9.74 -36.58 8.95
CA SER A 22 -8.76 -37.31 9.75
C SER A 22 -7.38 -37.30 9.08
N LEU A 23 -6.32 -37.28 9.87
CA LEU A 23 -4.95 -37.42 9.37
C LEU A 23 -4.79 -38.67 8.48
N ALA A 24 -5.47 -39.77 8.86
CA ALA A 24 -5.45 -41.03 8.12
C ALA A 24 -6.05 -40.88 6.71
N ASP A 25 -7.13 -40.10 6.55
CA ASP A 25 -7.73 -39.84 5.24
C ASP A 25 -6.83 -39.01 4.36
N GLY A 26 -6.27 -37.94 4.91
CA GLY A 26 -5.32 -37.10 4.18
C GLY A 26 -4.09 -37.88 3.71
N MET A 27 -3.53 -38.71 4.56
CA MET A 27 -2.40 -39.58 4.22
C MET A 27 -2.76 -40.63 3.16
N ARG A 28 -3.95 -41.20 3.21
CA ARG A 28 -4.45 -42.15 2.19
C ARG A 28 -4.56 -41.44 0.83
N ILE A 29 -5.21 -40.30 0.78
CA ILE A 29 -5.37 -39.49 -0.44
C ILE A 29 -4.00 -39.15 -1.05
N ILE A 30 -3.08 -38.65 -0.22
CA ILE A 30 -1.71 -38.33 -0.68
C ILE A 30 -0.98 -39.59 -1.15
N GLY A 31 -1.10 -40.71 -0.44
CA GLY A 31 -0.50 -41.99 -0.80
C GLY A 31 -0.96 -42.50 -2.17
N GLU A 32 -2.27 -42.45 -2.44
CA GLU A 32 -2.84 -42.79 -3.74
C GLU A 32 -2.28 -41.89 -4.85
N PHE A 33 -2.17 -40.58 -4.58
CA PHE A 33 -1.66 -39.61 -5.53
C PHE A 33 -0.16 -39.77 -5.83
N VAL A 34 0.65 -40.22 -4.86
CA VAL A 34 2.08 -40.46 -5.02
C VAL A 34 2.39 -41.42 -6.18
N HIS A 35 1.53 -42.40 -6.43
CA HIS A 35 1.73 -43.35 -7.53
C HIS A 35 1.64 -42.71 -8.92
N THR A 36 0.92 -41.62 -9.07
CA THR A 36 0.76 -40.87 -10.32
C THR A 36 1.91 -39.90 -10.58
N LEU A 37 2.72 -39.58 -9.56
CA LEU A 37 3.74 -38.54 -9.65
C LEU A 37 5.01 -38.99 -10.36
N PRO A 38 5.56 -38.17 -11.28
CA PRO A 38 6.85 -38.44 -11.91
C PRO A 38 8.02 -38.16 -10.94
N ARG A 39 9.18 -38.75 -11.22
CA ARG A 39 10.45 -38.42 -10.56
C ARG A 39 11.17 -37.25 -11.23
N LYS A 40 10.45 -36.16 -11.49
CA LYS A 40 10.96 -34.95 -12.14
C LYS A 40 10.78 -33.74 -11.21
N PRO A 41 11.53 -32.65 -11.44
CA PRO A 41 11.30 -31.38 -10.77
C PRO A 41 9.90 -30.84 -11.05
N GLY A 42 9.34 -30.11 -10.09
CA GLY A 42 8.03 -29.49 -10.27
C GLY A 42 7.43 -28.94 -9.00
N VAL A 43 6.20 -28.49 -9.12
CA VAL A 43 5.41 -27.90 -8.04
C VAL A 43 4.15 -28.73 -7.84
N TYR A 44 3.76 -28.94 -6.58
CA TYR A 44 2.51 -29.61 -6.19
C TYR A 44 1.66 -28.69 -5.34
N ARG A 45 0.35 -28.88 -5.38
CA ARG A 45 -0.65 -28.13 -4.61
C ARG A 45 -1.49 -29.10 -3.79
N MET A 46 -1.66 -28.81 -2.51
CA MET A 46 -2.62 -29.48 -1.63
C MET A 46 -3.92 -28.66 -1.65
N ILE A 47 -5.06 -29.31 -1.86
CA ILE A 47 -6.35 -28.66 -2.06
C ILE A 47 -7.33 -29.21 -1.03
N GLY A 48 -8.09 -28.32 -0.39
CA GLY A 48 -9.09 -28.62 0.64
C GLY A 48 -10.45 -29.04 0.08
N ALA A 49 -11.45 -29.14 0.94
CA ALA A 49 -12.79 -29.60 0.61
C ALA A 49 -13.52 -28.63 -0.33
N ASP A 50 -13.32 -27.33 -0.17
CA ASP A 50 -13.98 -26.28 -0.92
C ASP A 50 -13.22 -25.90 -2.21
N GLY A 51 -12.22 -26.68 -2.59
CA GLY A 51 -11.36 -26.42 -3.74
C GLY A 51 -10.30 -25.35 -3.48
N GLU A 52 -10.14 -24.84 -2.26
CA GLU A 52 -9.12 -23.89 -1.89
C GLU A 52 -7.73 -24.52 -1.88
N VAL A 53 -6.73 -23.78 -2.33
CA VAL A 53 -5.32 -24.21 -2.28
C VAL A 53 -4.80 -24.02 -0.86
N LEU A 54 -4.55 -25.13 -0.14
CA LEU A 54 -4.06 -25.13 1.23
C LEU A 54 -2.56 -24.87 1.32
N TYR A 55 -1.81 -25.45 0.38
CA TYR A 55 -0.36 -25.41 0.36
C TYR A 55 0.17 -25.55 -1.06
N VAL A 56 1.26 -24.85 -1.36
CA VAL A 56 2.05 -25.01 -2.57
C VAL A 56 3.47 -25.39 -2.16
N GLY A 57 4.05 -26.40 -2.81
CA GLY A 57 5.42 -26.83 -2.51
C GLY A 57 6.17 -27.24 -3.76
N LYS A 58 7.46 -26.86 -3.81
CA LYS A 58 8.39 -27.33 -4.85
C LYS A 58 9.02 -28.69 -4.52
N ALA A 59 9.51 -29.34 -5.53
CA ALA A 59 10.26 -30.59 -5.40
C ALA A 59 11.31 -30.73 -6.48
N ARG A 60 12.48 -31.23 -6.12
CA ARG A 60 13.47 -31.77 -7.07
C ARG A 60 12.98 -33.08 -7.72
N SER A 61 12.22 -33.87 -6.93
CA SER A 61 11.50 -35.07 -7.37
C SER A 61 10.13 -35.06 -6.72
N LEU A 62 9.10 -34.79 -7.50
CA LEU A 62 7.71 -34.70 -7.02
C LEU A 62 7.32 -35.95 -6.23
N ARG A 63 7.57 -37.16 -6.76
CA ARG A 63 7.22 -38.41 -6.10
C ARG A 63 7.86 -38.56 -4.72
N SER A 64 9.17 -38.29 -4.61
CA SER A 64 9.91 -38.46 -3.34
C SER A 64 9.48 -37.43 -2.30
N ARG A 65 9.26 -36.18 -2.73
CA ARG A 65 8.83 -35.09 -1.84
C ARG A 65 7.45 -35.29 -1.29
N VAL A 66 6.49 -35.67 -2.13
CA VAL A 66 5.09 -35.87 -1.72
C VAL A 66 4.94 -37.12 -0.87
N ALA A 67 5.71 -38.20 -1.16
CA ALA A 67 5.73 -39.39 -0.32
C ALA A 67 6.15 -39.12 1.14
N ALA A 68 6.96 -38.09 1.38
CA ALA A 68 7.36 -37.72 2.76
C ALA A 68 6.16 -37.30 3.63
N TYR A 69 5.07 -36.81 3.06
CA TYR A 69 3.85 -36.44 3.81
C TYR A 69 3.04 -37.64 4.28
N THR A 70 3.33 -38.84 3.82
CA THR A 70 2.67 -40.08 4.34
C THR A 70 3.39 -40.67 5.57
N GLN A 71 4.43 -39.95 6.09
CA GLN A 71 5.17 -40.38 7.29
C GLN A 71 4.95 -39.39 8.44
N PRO A 72 3.91 -39.58 9.30
CA PRO A 72 3.48 -38.58 10.26
C PRO A 72 4.53 -38.24 11.33
N THR A 73 5.36 -39.23 11.71
CA THR A 73 6.40 -39.05 12.75
C THR A 73 7.49 -38.03 12.41
N ARG A 74 7.55 -37.58 11.15
CA ARG A 74 8.54 -36.61 10.65
C ARG A 74 7.95 -35.26 10.30
N LEU A 75 6.64 -35.05 10.54
CA LEU A 75 5.95 -33.84 10.16
C LEU A 75 5.81 -32.89 11.35
N ALA A 76 6.07 -31.60 11.12
CA ALA A 76 5.71 -30.53 12.06
C ALA A 76 4.18 -30.44 12.21
N THR A 77 3.69 -29.97 13.37
CA THR A 77 2.25 -29.86 13.68
C THR A 77 1.46 -29.15 12.60
N ARG A 78 2.00 -28.06 12.03
CA ARG A 78 1.41 -27.33 10.92
C ARG A 78 1.20 -28.20 9.68
N LEU A 79 2.18 -29.05 9.33
CA LEU A 79 2.08 -29.93 8.17
C LEU A 79 1.11 -31.09 8.44
N ILE A 80 0.98 -31.56 9.70
CA ILE A 80 -0.03 -32.55 10.09
C ILE A 80 -1.42 -31.98 9.83
N ARG A 81 -1.70 -30.74 10.27
CA ARG A 81 -2.98 -30.07 10.00
C ARG A 81 -3.24 -29.88 8.49
N MET A 82 -2.23 -29.51 7.73
CA MET A 82 -2.32 -29.42 6.26
C MET A 82 -2.71 -30.77 5.64
N VAL A 83 -2.03 -31.86 6.02
CA VAL A 83 -2.31 -33.20 5.53
C VAL A 83 -3.75 -33.62 5.88
N SER A 84 -4.19 -33.40 7.12
CA SER A 84 -5.56 -33.72 7.56
C SER A 84 -6.62 -32.97 6.75
N ALA A 85 -6.35 -31.73 6.37
CA ALA A 85 -7.26 -30.89 5.59
C ALA A 85 -7.25 -31.21 4.08
N THR A 86 -6.23 -31.94 3.57
CA THR A 86 -6.08 -32.23 2.14
C THR A 86 -7.14 -33.20 1.65
N ARG A 87 -7.83 -32.85 0.54
CA ARG A 87 -8.84 -33.70 -0.14
C ARG A 87 -8.45 -34.09 -1.54
N THR A 88 -7.64 -33.27 -2.21
CA THR A 88 -7.08 -33.60 -3.53
C THR A 88 -5.73 -32.90 -3.72
N MET A 89 -5.06 -33.28 -4.78
CA MET A 89 -3.77 -32.70 -5.14
C MET A 89 -3.68 -32.43 -6.62
N GLU A 90 -2.84 -31.46 -6.97
CA GLU A 90 -2.44 -31.18 -8.34
C GLU A 90 -0.94 -31.00 -8.43
N PHE A 91 -0.36 -31.20 -9.62
CA PHE A 91 1.06 -30.94 -9.84
C PHE A 91 1.35 -30.38 -11.22
N SER A 92 2.50 -29.73 -11.34
CA SER A 92 3.06 -29.24 -12.60
C SER A 92 4.53 -29.62 -12.65
N VAL A 93 4.96 -30.21 -13.77
CA VAL A 93 6.38 -30.56 -14.00
C VAL A 93 7.10 -29.33 -14.55
N THR A 94 8.34 -29.11 -14.13
CA THR A 94 9.23 -28.05 -14.64
C THR A 94 10.52 -28.64 -15.22
N GLY A 95 11.26 -27.86 -15.99
CA GLY A 95 12.53 -28.27 -16.57
C GLY A 95 13.66 -28.38 -15.55
N SER A 96 13.60 -27.57 -14.48
CA SER A 96 14.61 -27.53 -13.41
C SER A 96 13.97 -27.27 -12.04
N GLU A 97 14.74 -27.49 -10.98
CA GLU A 97 14.34 -27.16 -9.61
C GLU A 97 14.27 -25.63 -9.39
N ALA A 98 15.10 -24.86 -10.06
CA ALA A 98 15.06 -23.39 -10.05
C ALA A 98 13.77 -22.86 -10.65
N GLU A 99 13.32 -23.41 -11.78
CA GLU A 99 12.01 -23.09 -12.34
C GLU A 99 10.87 -23.51 -11.42
N ALA A 100 10.99 -24.64 -10.74
CA ALA A 100 10.00 -25.07 -9.73
C ALA A 100 9.88 -24.05 -8.60
N LEU A 101 10.99 -23.49 -8.10
CA LEU A 101 10.99 -22.45 -7.06
C LEU A 101 10.31 -21.17 -7.55
N LEU A 102 10.57 -20.73 -8.77
CA LEU A 102 9.91 -19.55 -9.34
C LEU A 102 8.41 -19.78 -9.50
N LEU A 103 8.01 -20.96 -9.98
CA LEU A 103 6.60 -21.31 -10.13
C LEU A 103 5.90 -21.43 -8.77
N GLU A 104 6.54 -22.01 -7.75
CA GLU A 104 6.05 -22.07 -6.38
C GLU A 104 5.74 -20.66 -5.85
N ASN A 105 6.68 -19.72 -5.95
CA ASN A 105 6.50 -18.33 -5.49
C ASN A 105 5.33 -17.64 -6.20
N ASN A 106 5.21 -17.82 -7.52
CA ASN A 106 4.09 -17.30 -8.31
C ASN A 106 2.73 -17.84 -7.84
N LEU A 107 2.65 -19.15 -7.58
CA LEU A 107 1.41 -19.81 -7.14
C LEU A 107 1.06 -19.42 -5.70
N ILE A 108 2.06 -19.29 -4.80
CA ILE A 108 1.85 -18.80 -3.44
C ILE A 108 1.26 -17.39 -3.47
N LYS A 109 1.80 -16.50 -4.31
CA LYS A 109 1.29 -15.13 -4.46
C LYS A 109 -0.13 -15.09 -5.02
N ARG A 110 -0.43 -15.95 -5.99
CA ARG A 110 -1.74 -16.03 -6.65
C ARG A 110 -2.82 -16.58 -5.72
N PHE A 111 -2.55 -17.72 -5.06
CA PHE A 111 -3.55 -18.45 -4.27
C PHE A 111 -3.54 -18.10 -2.78
N ARG A 112 -2.45 -17.51 -2.27
CA ARG A 112 -2.27 -17.12 -0.86
C ARG A 112 -2.60 -18.25 0.13
N PRO A 113 -2.02 -19.44 -0.04
CA PRO A 113 -2.40 -20.62 0.74
C PRO A 113 -2.11 -20.42 2.23
N ARG A 114 -3.02 -20.90 3.08
CA ARG A 114 -2.94 -20.69 4.54
C ARG A 114 -1.76 -21.42 5.22
N PHE A 115 -1.21 -22.42 4.56
CA PHE A 115 -0.04 -23.17 5.07
C PHE A 115 1.29 -22.77 4.41
N ASN A 116 1.36 -21.70 3.63
CA ASN A 116 2.62 -21.12 3.17
C ASN A 116 2.97 -19.82 3.91
N VAL A 117 4.26 -19.47 3.97
CA VAL A 117 4.67 -18.12 4.35
C VAL A 117 4.16 -17.15 3.29
N LEU A 118 3.57 -16.03 3.71
CA LEU A 118 3.03 -15.03 2.78
C LEU A 118 3.65 -13.67 3.01
N LEU A 119 4.15 -13.08 1.92
CA LEU A 119 4.52 -11.68 1.84
C LEU A 119 3.26 -10.85 1.49
N ARG A 120 2.66 -10.18 2.48
CA ARG A 120 1.39 -9.44 2.30
C ARG A 120 1.53 -8.08 1.61
N ASP A 121 2.71 -7.46 1.64
CA ASP A 121 2.94 -6.10 1.11
C ASP A 121 3.83 -6.12 -0.13
N ASP A 122 3.19 -6.22 -1.29
CA ASP A 122 3.82 -6.34 -2.61
C ASP A 122 3.71 -5.05 -3.45
N LYS A 123 3.73 -3.90 -2.80
CA LYS A 123 3.72 -2.61 -3.51
C LYS A 123 5.05 -2.37 -4.20
N SER A 124 5.00 -1.96 -5.48
CA SER A 124 6.18 -1.54 -6.23
C SER A 124 6.91 -0.41 -5.51
N PHE A 125 8.24 -0.44 -5.55
CA PHE A 125 9.06 0.63 -4.98
C PHE A 125 9.06 1.87 -5.87
N PRO A 126 9.18 3.05 -5.29
CA PRO A 126 9.40 4.28 -6.05
C PRO A 126 10.87 4.42 -6.45
N TYR A 127 11.09 5.09 -7.58
CA TYR A 127 12.37 5.44 -8.17
C TYR A 127 12.46 6.95 -8.39
N ILE A 128 13.67 7.47 -8.49
CA ILE A 128 13.94 8.76 -9.13
C ILE A 128 14.20 8.46 -10.60
N VAL A 129 13.55 9.20 -11.50
CA VAL A 129 13.74 9.09 -12.93
C VAL A 129 14.33 10.37 -13.49
N ILE A 130 15.37 10.24 -14.32
CA ILE A 130 15.81 11.29 -15.25
C ILE A 130 15.11 11.02 -16.59
N ARG A 131 14.15 11.87 -16.94
CA ARG A 131 13.39 11.74 -18.18
C ARG A 131 14.23 12.24 -19.34
N LYS A 132 14.52 11.37 -20.31
CA LYS A 132 15.29 11.66 -21.52
C LYS A 132 14.40 11.84 -22.77
N ASP A 133 13.11 11.58 -22.65
CA ASP A 133 12.12 11.72 -23.70
C ASP A 133 11.85 13.18 -24.08
N THR A 134 12.54 14.11 -23.43
CA THR A 134 12.46 15.55 -23.69
C THR A 134 13.84 16.16 -23.88
N GLU A 135 13.91 17.21 -24.69
CA GLU A 135 15.12 17.99 -24.94
C GLU A 135 15.75 18.60 -23.67
N TRP A 136 14.92 18.79 -22.63
CA TRP A 136 15.29 19.35 -21.33
C TRP A 136 14.97 18.33 -20.23
N PRO A 137 15.88 17.40 -19.91
CA PRO A 137 15.64 16.35 -18.92
C PRO A 137 15.08 16.85 -17.59
N GLN A 138 14.17 16.10 -17.01
CA GLN A 138 13.50 16.42 -15.76
C GLN A 138 13.74 15.34 -14.73
N LEU A 139 13.96 15.73 -13.46
CA LEU A 139 13.93 14.83 -12.32
C LEU A 139 12.50 14.65 -11.83
N ALA A 140 12.05 13.39 -11.75
CA ALA A 140 10.73 13.09 -11.25
C ALA A 140 10.72 11.80 -10.40
N LYS A 141 9.65 11.63 -9.62
CA LYS A 141 9.35 10.37 -8.96
C LYS A 141 8.61 9.44 -9.93
N HIS A 142 9.05 8.20 -10.02
CA HIS A 142 8.42 7.16 -10.81
C HIS A 142 8.01 5.97 -9.94
N ARG A 143 6.92 5.31 -10.30
CA ARG A 143 6.46 4.04 -9.73
C ARG A 143 5.72 3.25 -10.81
N GLY A 144 5.97 1.96 -10.88
CA GLY A 144 5.35 1.07 -11.86
C GLY A 144 6.34 0.62 -12.94
N VAL A 145 5.83 0.30 -14.12
CA VAL A 145 6.62 -0.17 -15.25
C VAL A 145 7.62 0.90 -15.68
N ARG A 146 8.87 0.49 -15.91
CA ARG A 146 9.96 1.38 -16.33
C ARG A 146 10.04 1.42 -17.84
N ASP A 147 10.16 2.63 -18.39
CA ASP A 147 10.43 2.85 -19.80
C ASP A 147 11.96 2.79 -20.05
N PRO A 148 12.46 1.89 -20.90
CA PRO A 148 13.90 1.76 -21.18
C PRO A 148 14.55 3.03 -21.72
N ALA A 149 13.78 3.96 -22.30
CA ALA A 149 14.31 5.25 -22.80
C ALA A 149 14.77 6.19 -21.68
N ASN A 150 14.34 5.98 -20.44
CA ASN A 150 14.62 6.83 -19.29
C ASN A 150 15.63 6.19 -18.32
N GLU A 151 16.31 7.00 -17.52
CA GLU A 151 17.24 6.53 -16.48
C GLU A 151 16.56 6.49 -15.12
N TYR A 152 16.67 5.35 -14.41
CA TYR A 152 16.05 5.13 -13.11
C TYR A 152 17.09 4.87 -12.03
N PHE A 153 16.93 5.55 -10.89
CA PHE A 153 17.77 5.42 -9.71
C PHE A 153 16.93 4.93 -8.54
N GLY A 154 17.34 3.85 -7.91
CA GLY A 154 16.57 3.18 -6.84
C GLY A 154 16.78 1.66 -6.87
N PRO A 155 15.94 0.90 -6.19
CA PRO A 155 14.67 1.29 -5.54
C PRO A 155 14.86 2.07 -4.24
N PHE A 156 13.92 2.96 -3.93
CA PHE A 156 13.85 3.63 -2.63
C PHE A 156 12.83 2.94 -1.73
N ALA A 157 13.13 2.84 -0.44
CA ALA A 157 12.27 2.15 0.52
C ALA A 157 10.86 2.74 0.64
N SER A 158 10.70 4.05 0.46
CA SER A 158 9.40 4.73 0.59
C SER A 158 9.25 5.95 -0.33
N ALA A 159 8.01 6.34 -0.57
CA ALA A 159 7.69 7.58 -1.29
C ALA A 159 8.23 8.84 -0.56
N THR A 160 8.26 8.81 0.77
CA THR A 160 8.82 9.88 1.60
C THR A 160 10.33 10.02 1.38
N ALA A 161 11.06 8.90 1.30
CA ALA A 161 12.50 8.89 1.01
C ALA A 161 12.78 9.53 -0.36
N VAL A 162 12.06 9.12 -1.41
CA VAL A 162 12.18 9.74 -2.75
C VAL A 162 11.89 11.23 -2.72
N ASN A 163 10.79 11.64 -2.11
CA ASN A 163 10.41 13.06 -2.08
C ASN A 163 11.46 13.91 -1.35
N ARG A 164 12.02 13.41 -0.24
CA ARG A 164 13.11 14.06 0.51
C ARG A 164 14.35 14.22 -0.36
N THR A 165 14.78 13.15 -1.02
CA THR A 165 15.93 13.15 -1.91
C THR A 165 15.71 14.09 -3.10
N LEU A 166 14.54 14.04 -3.77
CA LEU A 166 14.19 14.95 -4.86
C LEU A 166 14.23 16.42 -4.42
N TYR A 167 13.66 16.72 -3.24
CA TYR A 167 13.67 18.09 -2.71
C TYR A 167 15.09 18.61 -2.49
N ALA A 168 15.98 17.77 -1.93
CA ALA A 168 17.37 18.14 -1.71
C ALA A 168 18.16 18.25 -3.04
N LEU A 169 17.91 17.34 -3.99
CA LEU A 169 18.50 17.43 -5.33
C LEU A 169 18.08 18.70 -6.08
N GLN A 170 16.81 19.10 -5.99
CA GLN A 170 16.31 20.35 -6.59
C GLN A 170 16.90 21.61 -5.95
N ARG A 171 17.41 21.51 -4.72
CA ARG A 171 18.19 22.61 -4.09
C ARG A 171 19.63 22.62 -4.54
N ALA A 172 20.22 21.45 -4.72
CA ALA A 172 21.62 21.30 -5.12
C ALA A 172 21.82 21.53 -6.64
N PHE A 173 20.86 21.08 -7.46
CA PHE A 173 20.94 21.10 -8.92
C PHE A 173 19.71 21.81 -9.50
N PRO A 174 19.88 23.02 -10.09
CA PRO A 174 18.74 23.85 -10.51
C PRO A 174 18.12 23.37 -11.84
N LEU A 175 17.64 22.13 -11.87
CA LEU A 175 16.92 21.53 -12.98
C LEU A 175 15.42 21.88 -12.93
N ARG A 176 14.76 21.81 -14.09
CA ARG A 176 13.32 22.03 -14.16
C ARG A 176 12.54 20.95 -13.40
N SER A 177 11.49 21.37 -12.70
CA SER A 177 10.54 20.48 -12.01
C SER A 177 9.12 20.54 -12.61
N CYS A 178 8.88 21.41 -13.57
CA CYS A 178 7.58 21.61 -14.21
C CYS A 178 7.31 20.53 -15.27
N SER A 179 6.02 20.22 -15.51
CA SER A 179 5.57 19.33 -16.59
C SER A 179 5.82 19.97 -17.97
N ASP A 180 5.89 19.15 -19.03
CA ASP A 180 6.13 19.59 -20.39
C ASP A 180 5.07 20.58 -20.89
N GLY A 181 3.79 20.38 -20.50
CA GLY A 181 2.73 21.32 -20.83
C GLY A 181 2.91 22.70 -20.17
N VAL A 182 3.44 22.76 -18.94
CA VAL A 182 3.77 24.04 -18.29
C VAL A 182 5.04 24.64 -18.88
N PHE A 183 6.01 23.78 -19.24
CA PHE A 183 7.26 24.22 -19.86
C PHE A 183 7.03 24.92 -21.21
N SER A 184 6.26 24.31 -22.09
CA SER A 184 6.01 24.82 -23.46
C SER A 184 5.16 26.09 -23.53
N THR A 185 4.40 26.39 -22.48
CA THR A 185 3.51 27.56 -22.43
C THR A 185 4.12 28.77 -21.71
N ARG A 186 5.36 28.66 -21.20
CA ARG A 186 6.00 29.74 -20.44
C ARG A 186 6.56 30.83 -21.33
N THR A 187 6.25 32.06 -21.00
CA THR A 187 6.78 33.27 -21.65
C THR A 187 7.68 34.10 -20.75
N ARG A 188 7.71 33.80 -19.45
CA ARG A 188 8.56 34.47 -18.45
C ARG A 188 9.07 33.47 -17.41
N PRO A 189 10.24 33.72 -16.75
CA PRO A 189 10.75 32.90 -15.67
C PRO A 189 9.73 32.78 -14.54
N CYS A 190 9.64 31.57 -13.95
CA CYS A 190 8.76 31.34 -12.81
C CYS A 190 9.49 31.53 -11.47
N LEU A 191 8.75 31.36 -10.34
CA LEU A 191 9.30 31.49 -9.00
C LEU A 191 10.51 30.57 -8.77
N GLN A 192 10.56 29.37 -9.37
CA GLN A 192 11.71 28.45 -9.20
C GLN A 192 13.02 29.06 -9.72
N TYR A 193 12.96 29.84 -10.77
CA TYR A 193 14.11 30.60 -11.25
C TYR A 193 14.51 31.71 -10.27
N GLN A 194 13.54 32.47 -9.76
CA GLN A 194 13.80 33.56 -8.81
C GLN A 194 14.47 33.07 -7.53
N ILE A 195 14.02 31.88 -7.01
CA ILE A 195 14.62 31.26 -5.83
C ILE A 195 15.82 30.34 -6.17
N LYS A 196 16.39 30.47 -7.37
CA LYS A 196 17.59 29.76 -7.86
C LYS A 196 17.51 28.21 -7.80
N ARG A 197 16.30 27.66 -7.96
CA ARG A 197 16.06 26.19 -8.03
C ARG A 197 15.81 25.68 -9.45
N CYS A 198 15.85 26.54 -10.45
CA CYS A 198 15.71 26.20 -11.86
C CYS A 198 16.45 27.25 -12.68
N THR A 199 17.12 26.82 -13.74
CA THR A 199 17.84 27.71 -14.67
C THR A 199 16.96 28.35 -15.73
N ALA A 200 15.63 28.12 -15.70
CA ALA A 200 14.63 28.63 -16.65
C ALA A 200 14.93 28.33 -18.14
N PRO A 201 15.19 27.06 -18.51
CA PRO A 201 15.39 26.69 -19.91
C PRO A 201 14.15 26.95 -20.78
N CYS A 202 12.94 26.99 -20.16
CA CYS A 202 11.68 27.29 -20.86
C CYS A 202 11.63 28.68 -21.54
N VAL A 203 12.50 29.59 -21.14
CA VAL A 203 12.59 30.98 -21.70
C VAL A 203 14.01 31.32 -22.15
N GLY A 204 14.84 30.30 -22.42
CA GLY A 204 16.18 30.47 -22.99
C GLY A 204 17.22 31.13 -22.08
N ARG A 205 17.09 31.00 -20.73
CA ARG A 205 18.06 31.56 -19.78
C ARG A 205 19.30 30.69 -19.57
N ILE A 206 19.35 29.52 -20.17
CA ILE A 206 20.47 28.58 -20.18
C ILE A 206 20.50 27.87 -21.53
N ASP A 207 21.65 27.52 -22.03
CA ASP A 207 21.79 26.69 -23.22
C ASP A 207 21.73 25.20 -22.90
N LYS A 208 21.63 24.36 -23.95
CA LYS A 208 21.52 22.91 -23.82
C LYS A 208 22.78 22.27 -23.23
N THR A 209 23.94 22.78 -23.54
CA THR A 209 25.22 22.23 -23.10
C THR A 209 25.41 22.45 -21.61
N GLU A 210 25.16 23.66 -21.16
CA GLU A 210 25.21 24.03 -19.75
C GLU A 210 24.17 23.28 -18.93
N TYR A 211 22.93 23.14 -19.45
CA TYR A 211 21.89 22.35 -18.79
C TYR A 211 22.24 20.88 -18.74
N GLY A 212 22.80 20.31 -19.80
CA GLY A 212 23.30 18.96 -19.89
C GLY A 212 24.38 18.65 -18.83
N ALA A 213 25.31 19.60 -18.63
CA ALA A 213 26.33 19.47 -17.58
C ALA A 213 25.72 19.34 -16.17
N ILE A 214 24.65 20.07 -15.86
CA ILE A 214 23.93 19.95 -14.58
C ILE A 214 23.25 18.56 -14.49
N VAL A 215 22.68 18.06 -15.58
CA VAL A 215 22.10 16.71 -15.61
C VAL A 215 23.17 15.63 -15.35
N ASP A 216 24.37 15.80 -15.90
CA ASP A 216 25.50 14.89 -15.70
C ASP A 216 26.03 14.93 -14.26
N GLU A 217 26.05 16.12 -13.62
CA GLU A 217 26.36 16.25 -12.19
C GLU A 217 25.34 15.45 -11.34
N VAL A 218 24.03 15.55 -11.63
CA VAL A 218 22.98 14.78 -10.94
C VAL A 218 23.14 13.28 -11.18
N ARG A 219 23.40 12.87 -12.42
CA ARG A 219 23.65 11.47 -12.77
C ARG A 219 24.86 10.93 -12.01
N GLY A 220 25.95 11.72 -11.94
CA GLY A 220 27.15 11.38 -11.17
C GLY A 220 26.84 11.21 -9.69
N PHE A 221 26.08 12.10 -9.10
CA PHE A 221 25.68 12.04 -7.70
C PHE A 221 24.78 10.81 -7.41
N LEU A 222 23.73 10.60 -8.19
CA LEU A 222 22.83 9.44 -8.01
C LEU A 222 23.51 8.10 -8.34
N GLY A 223 24.54 8.13 -9.18
CA GLY A 223 25.40 6.98 -9.52
C GLY A 223 26.56 6.74 -8.54
N GLY A 224 26.59 7.45 -7.39
CA GLY A 224 27.57 7.23 -6.31
C GLY A 224 28.86 8.04 -6.38
N ARG A 225 29.12 8.82 -7.44
CA ARG A 225 30.30 9.67 -7.57
C ARG A 225 30.19 10.96 -6.73
N ASN A 226 29.73 10.80 -5.49
CA ASN A 226 29.39 11.93 -4.60
C ASN A 226 30.59 12.79 -4.24
N ARG A 227 31.76 12.15 -3.97
CA ARG A 227 32.99 12.88 -3.62
C ARG A 227 33.49 13.71 -4.79
N GLU A 228 33.45 13.18 -6.01
CA GLU A 228 33.87 13.88 -7.21
C GLU A 228 32.98 15.10 -7.46
N VAL A 229 31.65 14.94 -7.39
CA VAL A 229 30.68 16.00 -7.57
C VAL A 229 30.85 17.11 -6.50
N GLN A 230 31.02 16.74 -5.23
CA GLN A 230 31.24 17.70 -4.16
C GLN A 230 32.58 18.43 -4.30
N GLN A 231 33.64 17.72 -4.68
CA GLN A 231 34.96 18.29 -4.91
C GLN A 231 34.97 19.28 -6.08
N ALA A 232 34.29 18.94 -7.18
CA ALA A 232 34.12 19.84 -8.33
C ALA A 232 33.34 21.11 -7.94
N LEU A 233 32.27 20.96 -7.15
CA LEU A 233 31.52 22.12 -6.64
C LEU A 233 32.36 22.98 -5.67
N SER A 234 33.21 22.37 -4.82
CA SER A 234 34.10 23.08 -3.91
C SER A 234 35.14 23.89 -4.67
N GLN A 235 35.79 23.29 -5.68
CA GLN A 235 36.76 24.00 -6.54
C GLN A 235 36.13 25.19 -7.25
N ARG A 236 34.90 25.03 -7.75
CA ARG A 236 34.17 26.16 -8.38
C ARG A 236 33.79 27.24 -7.37
N MET A 237 33.44 26.86 -6.14
CA MET A 237 33.16 27.79 -5.04
C MET A 237 34.42 28.60 -4.67
N ASP A 238 35.56 27.92 -4.53
CA ASP A 238 36.83 28.55 -4.17
C ASP A 238 37.28 29.51 -5.30
N LYS A 239 37.11 29.12 -6.57
CA LYS A 239 37.39 29.96 -7.72
C LYS A 239 36.50 31.22 -7.72
N ALA A 240 35.19 31.08 -7.59
CA ALA A 240 34.26 32.21 -7.52
C ALA A 240 34.60 33.18 -6.37
N SER A 241 35.02 32.62 -5.23
CA SER A 241 35.46 33.40 -4.06
C SER A 241 36.76 34.20 -4.38
N ALA A 242 37.71 33.57 -5.08
CA ALA A 242 38.97 34.24 -5.49
C ALA A 242 38.73 35.35 -6.52
N GLU A 243 37.71 35.17 -7.37
CA GLU A 243 37.28 36.17 -8.37
C GLU A 243 36.33 37.24 -7.77
N LEU A 244 36.14 37.24 -6.42
CA LEU A 244 35.27 38.15 -5.68
C LEU A 244 33.78 38.05 -6.04
N GLU A 245 33.36 36.94 -6.68
CA GLU A 245 31.98 36.62 -6.99
C GLU A 245 31.27 35.95 -5.77
N PHE A 246 31.16 36.69 -4.69
CA PHE A 246 30.68 36.17 -3.40
C PHE A 246 29.26 35.60 -3.44
N GLU A 247 28.36 36.16 -4.28
CA GLU A 247 27.01 35.60 -4.44
C GLU A 247 27.05 34.24 -5.14
N GLY A 248 27.92 34.09 -6.17
CA GLY A 248 28.17 32.80 -6.83
C GLY A 248 28.74 31.75 -5.87
N ALA A 249 29.75 32.13 -5.11
CA ALA A 249 30.36 31.28 -4.10
C ALA A 249 29.34 30.85 -3.02
N ALA A 250 28.47 31.75 -2.56
CA ALA A 250 27.42 31.41 -1.59
C ALA A 250 26.40 30.41 -2.14
N VAL A 251 26.00 30.51 -3.40
CA VAL A 251 25.12 29.55 -4.07
C VAL A 251 25.76 28.16 -4.12
N LEU A 252 27.05 28.07 -4.48
CA LEU A 252 27.78 26.81 -4.56
C LEU A 252 27.95 26.18 -3.15
N ARG A 253 28.25 26.97 -2.12
CA ARG A 253 28.28 26.53 -0.72
C ARG A 253 26.94 25.92 -0.29
N ASP A 254 25.84 26.57 -0.62
CA ASP A 254 24.50 26.10 -0.22
C ASP A 254 24.09 24.82 -0.99
N ARG A 255 24.58 24.65 -2.23
CA ARG A 255 24.46 23.39 -3.00
C ARG A 255 25.23 22.26 -2.31
N ILE A 256 26.49 22.50 -1.91
CA ILE A 256 27.32 21.52 -1.19
C ILE A 256 26.65 21.11 0.13
N ARG A 257 26.13 22.08 0.89
CA ARG A 257 25.39 21.80 2.14
C ARG A 257 24.15 20.95 1.91
N ALA A 258 23.39 21.20 0.83
CA ALA A 258 22.22 20.39 0.49
C ALA A 258 22.60 18.95 0.18
N LEU A 259 23.71 18.71 -0.52
CA LEU A 259 24.23 17.37 -0.81
C LEU A 259 24.74 16.65 0.45
N ALA A 260 25.48 17.37 1.31
CA ALA A 260 25.95 16.82 2.59
C ALA A 260 24.78 16.40 3.51
N HIS A 261 23.68 17.16 3.48
CA HIS A 261 22.47 16.80 4.24
C HIS A 261 21.81 15.52 3.76
N ILE A 262 21.86 15.18 2.47
CA ILE A 262 21.37 13.87 1.97
C ILE A 262 22.21 12.74 2.58
N GLN A 263 23.52 12.92 2.65
CA GLN A 263 24.46 11.89 3.12
C GLN A 263 24.43 11.70 4.65
N SER A 264 24.22 12.76 5.43
CA SER A 264 24.22 12.69 6.90
C SER A 264 23.07 11.87 7.50
N HIS A 265 22.02 11.60 6.72
CA HIS A 265 20.87 10.78 7.15
C HIS A 265 21.00 9.29 6.77
N GLN A 266 22.16 8.86 6.28
CA GLN A 266 22.42 7.47 5.88
C GLN A 266 23.20 6.75 7.00
N SER A 267 22.47 6.02 7.85
CA SER A 267 23.05 5.29 8.99
C SER A 267 23.92 4.08 8.60
N ILE A 268 23.74 3.54 7.39
CA ILE A 268 24.52 2.44 6.84
C ILE A 268 25.08 2.88 5.49
N ALA A 269 26.38 2.98 5.40
CA ALA A 269 27.11 3.17 4.16
C ALA A 269 28.18 2.08 4.03
N LEU A 270 28.21 1.37 2.91
CA LEU A 270 29.21 0.36 2.58
C LEU A 270 29.94 0.78 1.31
N PRO A 271 30.97 1.66 1.43
CA PRO A 271 31.66 2.20 0.25
C PRO A 271 32.33 1.14 -0.64
N SER A 272 32.61 -0.04 -0.07
CA SER A 272 33.18 -1.19 -0.78
C SER A 272 32.18 -2.00 -1.60
N ILE A 273 30.89 -1.67 -1.55
CA ILE A 273 29.81 -2.40 -2.22
C ILE A 273 28.99 -1.43 -3.06
N ASP A 274 29.05 -1.58 -4.37
CA ASP A 274 28.29 -0.76 -5.30
C ASP A 274 26.77 -1.00 -5.17
N GLU A 275 26.38 -2.27 -5.11
CA GLU A 275 24.98 -2.66 -5.08
C GLU A 275 24.76 -3.89 -4.20
N ALA A 276 23.87 -3.78 -3.21
CA ALA A 276 23.41 -4.91 -2.41
C ALA A 276 22.03 -4.63 -1.79
N ASP A 277 21.31 -5.69 -1.44
CA ASP A 277 20.18 -5.63 -0.53
C ASP A 277 20.52 -6.42 0.74
N ILE A 278 20.15 -5.87 1.92
CA ILE A 278 20.40 -6.50 3.22
C ILE A 278 19.05 -6.96 3.78
N PHE A 279 18.97 -8.24 4.11
CA PHE A 279 17.80 -8.85 4.74
C PHE A 279 18.15 -9.31 6.15
N ALA A 280 17.51 -8.71 7.15
CA ALA A 280 17.66 -9.10 8.54
C ALA A 280 16.33 -9.56 9.11
N ALA A 281 16.26 -10.78 9.64
CA ALA A 281 15.09 -11.32 10.32
C ALA A 281 15.29 -11.29 11.84
N HIS A 282 14.20 -11.04 12.55
CA HIS A 282 14.10 -11.20 14.00
C HIS A 282 12.75 -11.78 14.36
N ALA A 283 12.73 -12.84 15.15
CA ALA A 283 11.54 -13.54 15.61
C ALA A 283 11.32 -13.32 17.11
N GLU A 284 10.10 -13.00 17.49
CA GLU A 284 9.69 -12.85 18.89
C GLU A 284 8.17 -13.06 19.01
N GLY A 285 7.72 -13.78 20.04
CA GLY A 285 6.30 -13.97 20.32
C GLY A 285 5.50 -14.62 19.17
N GLY A 286 6.10 -15.53 18.39
CA GLY A 286 5.48 -16.18 17.24
C GLY A 286 5.26 -15.27 16.03
N GLN A 287 5.87 -14.08 16.02
CA GLN A 287 5.90 -13.16 14.90
C GLN A 287 7.33 -12.97 14.40
N VAL A 288 7.47 -12.60 13.12
CA VAL A 288 8.78 -12.32 12.51
C VAL A 288 8.72 -10.97 11.82
N CYS A 289 9.75 -10.16 12.02
CA CYS A 289 10.02 -8.98 11.22
C CYS A 289 11.19 -9.26 10.28
N VAL A 290 11.05 -8.96 8.99
CA VAL A 290 12.15 -8.94 8.04
C VAL A 290 12.39 -7.48 7.65
N GLU A 291 13.56 -6.96 8.02
CA GLU A 291 14.00 -5.63 7.65
C GLU A 291 14.84 -5.71 6.38
N VAL A 292 14.53 -4.86 5.39
CA VAL A 292 15.24 -4.82 4.11
C VAL A 292 15.84 -3.45 3.91
N PHE A 293 17.17 -3.40 3.67
CA PHE A 293 17.90 -2.19 3.30
C PHE A 293 18.32 -2.26 1.84
N PHE A 294 18.25 -1.13 1.15
CA PHE A 294 18.63 -0.99 -0.25
C PHE A 294 19.92 -0.19 -0.36
N LEU A 295 21.01 -0.86 -0.73
CA LEU A 295 22.29 -0.22 -1.01
C LEU A 295 22.49 -0.09 -2.52
N ARG A 296 22.68 1.14 -2.99
CA ARG A 296 22.99 1.44 -4.40
C ARG A 296 24.09 2.48 -4.42
N ALA A 297 25.13 2.22 -5.24
CA ALA A 297 26.31 3.07 -5.32
C ALA A 297 26.95 3.35 -3.95
N GLY A 298 27.03 2.34 -3.09
CA GLY A 298 27.54 2.45 -1.73
C GLY A 298 26.66 3.23 -0.76
N GLN A 299 25.48 3.68 -1.17
CA GLN A 299 24.55 4.49 -0.37
C GLN A 299 23.32 3.70 0.04
N ASN A 300 22.87 3.92 1.25
CA ASN A 300 21.59 3.40 1.72
C ASN A 300 20.42 4.26 1.20
N LEU A 301 19.62 3.72 0.31
CA LEU A 301 18.41 4.37 -0.22
C LEU A 301 17.18 4.19 0.67
N GLY A 302 17.39 3.77 1.91
CA GLY A 302 16.37 3.55 2.93
C GLY A 302 16.15 2.09 3.25
N ASN A 303 15.33 1.86 4.27
CA ASN A 303 14.98 0.55 4.79
C ASN A 303 13.47 0.41 4.94
N ARG A 304 13.02 -0.85 5.01
CA ARG A 304 11.61 -1.15 5.21
C ARG A 304 11.42 -2.45 5.98
N ALA A 305 10.58 -2.37 7.02
CA ALA A 305 10.16 -3.51 7.79
C ALA A 305 8.98 -4.24 7.10
N TYR A 306 9.05 -5.55 7.07
CA TYR A 306 8.00 -6.45 6.61
C TYR A 306 7.64 -7.43 7.71
N PHE A 307 6.39 -7.85 7.73
CA PHE A 307 5.86 -8.78 8.71
C PHE A 307 5.14 -9.92 7.98
N PRO A 308 5.88 -10.96 7.58
CA PRO A 308 5.30 -12.11 6.90
C PRO A 308 4.22 -12.78 7.75
N ALA A 309 3.21 -13.35 7.09
CA ALA A 309 2.17 -14.10 7.76
C ALA A 309 2.50 -15.60 7.77
N HIS A 310 1.83 -16.34 8.66
CA HIS A 310 1.93 -17.80 8.78
C HIS A 310 3.34 -18.31 9.16
N VAL A 311 4.01 -17.61 10.07
CA VAL A 311 5.41 -17.88 10.47
C VAL A 311 5.57 -18.52 11.86
N ARG A 312 4.48 -18.80 12.59
CA ARG A 312 4.52 -19.17 14.03
C ARG A 312 5.41 -20.37 14.38
N GLU A 313 5.56 -21.32 13.45
CA GLU A 313 6.33 -22.56 13.68
C GLU A 313 7.60 -22.63 12.83
N LEU A 314 8.07 -21.50 12.31
CA LEU A 314 9.23 -21.42 11.44
C LEU A 314 10.35 -20.61 12.10
N ASP A 315 11.59 -21.03 11.88
CA ASP A 315 12.78 -20.28 12.25
C ASP A 315 13.10 -19.15 11.26
N GLU A 316 13.94 -18.23 11.65
CA GLU A 316 14.35 -17.08 10.83
C GLU A 316 14.99 -17.49 9.49
N PRO A 317 15.86 -18.54 9.41
CA PRO A 317 16.38 -19.02 8.14
C PRO A 317 15.32 -19.44 7.14
N ALA A 318 14.32 -20.20 7.58
CA ALA A 318 13.22 -20.65 6.72
C ALA A 318 12.34 -19.49 6.25
N VAL A 319 12.05 -18.55 7.15
CA VAL A 319 11.28 -17.34 6.82
C VAL A 319 12.05 -16.48 5.82
N LEU A 320 13.38 -16.29 6.00
CA LEU A 320 14.21 -15.53 5.07
C LEU A 320 14.23 -16.16 3.68
N SER A 321 14.38 -17.48 3.60
CA SER A 321 14.38 -18.18 2.31
C SER A 321 13.07 -17.96 1.54
N ALA A 322 11.93 -18.19 2.19
CA ALA A 322 10.62 -17.99 1.60
C ALA A 322 10.37 -16.51 1.25
N PHE A 323 10.80 -15.61 2.13
CA PHE A 323 10.63 -14.18 1.94
C PHE A 323 11.42 -13.65 0.73
N ILE A 324 12.71 -13.99 0.61
CA ILE A 324 13.59 -13.54 -0.47
C ILE A 324 13.05 -14.01 -1.83
N GLY A 325 12.60 -15.26 -1.93
CA GLY A 325 12.03 -15.80 -3.15
C GLY A 325 10.79 -15.02 -3.61
N GLN A 326 9.86 -14.76 -2.69
CA GLN A 326 8.65 -13.96 -2.98
C GLN A 326 8.97 -12.48 -3.22
N PHE A 327 9.99 -11.95 -2.53
CA PHE A 327 10.38 -10.55 -2.64
C PHE A 327 10.89 -10.20 -4.05
N TYR A 328 11.66 -11.07 -4.68
CA TYR A 328 12.20 -10.85 -6.02
C TYR A 328 11.36 -11.42 -7.16
N GLU A 329 10.20 -11.99 -6.89
CA GLU A 329 9.32 -12.53 -7.93
C GLU A 329 8.94 -11.48 -9.00
N SER A 330 8.70 -10.23 -8.57
CA SER A 330 8.25 -9.13 -9.46
C SER A 330 9.33 -8.06 -9.70
N ARG A 331 10.59 -8.32 -9.35
CA ARG A 331 11.69 -7.34 -9.45
C ARG A 331 13.04 -8.05 -9.62
N PRO A 332 14.00 -7.45 -10.35
CA PRO A 332 15.33 -8.03 -10.47
C PRO A 332 16.07 -7.98 -9.12
N ALA A 333 16.78 -9.07 -8.80
CA ALA A 333 17.67 -9.11 -7.65
C ALA A 333 18.97 -8.35 -7.96
N PRO A 334 19.64 -7.71 -6.95
CA PRO A 334 20.97 -7.16 -7.11
C PRO A 334 22.02 -8.29 -7.20
N LYS A 335 23.25 -7.95 -7.57
CA LYS A 335 24.35 -8.92 -7.64
C LYS A 335 24.69 -9.54 -6.27
N LEU A 336 24.45 -8.81 -5.18
CA LEU A 336 24.76 -9.23 -3.82
C LEU A 336 23.55 -9.07 -2.91
N ILE A 337 23.24 -10.12 -2.15
CA ILE A 337 22.24 -10.14 -1.09
C ILE A 337 22.96 -10.55 0.20
N LEU A 338 22.85 -9.70 1.25
CA LEU A 338 23.37 -10.00 2.57
C LEU A 338 22.24 -10.44 3.49
N THR A 339 22.43 -11.52 4.26
CA THR A 339 21.38 -12.10 5.12
C THR A 339 21.86 -12.26 6.55
N SER A 340 20.97 -12.01 7.52
CA SER A 340 21.27 -12.14 8.97
C SER A 340 21.46 -13.59 9.41
N HIS A 341 20.96 -14.55 8.64
CA HIS A 341 21.06 -15.99 8.91
C HIS A 341 21.47 -16.72 7.64
N ASP A 342 22.02 -17.92 7.79
CA ASP A 342 22.24 -18.80 6.64
C ASP A 342 20.88 -19.21 6.07
N VAL A 343 20.68 -18.91 4.78
CA VAL A 343 19.42 -19.19 4.10
C VAL A 343 19.39 -20.66 3.67
N ALA A 344 18.31 -21.35 3.97
CA ALA A 344 18.11 -22.72 3.51
C ALA A 344 18.10 -22.79 1.97
N GLU A 345 18.71 -23.83 1.40
CA GLU A 345 18.77 -24.02 -0.07
C GLU A 345 19.35 -22.81 -0.83
N ARG A 346 20.36 -22.14 -0.24
CA ARG A 346 20.99 -20.91 -0.79
C ARG A 346 21.34 -21.02 -2.27
N GLU A 347 22.03 -22.09 -2.68
CA GLU A 347 22.49 -22.29 -4.07
C GLU A 347 21.31 -22.39 -5.06
N LEU A 348 20.21 -22.99 -4.63
CA LEU A 348 18.99 -23.06 -5.42
C LEU A 348 18.34 -21.69 -5.58
N LEU A 349 18.27 -20.93 -4.49
CA LEU A 349 17.73 -19.58 -4.49
C LEU A 349 18.57 -18.63 -5.36
N GLU A 350 19.91 -18.69 -5.26
CA GLU A 350 20.84 -17.96 -6.14
C GLU A 350 20.60 -18.30 -7.61
N SER A 351 20.47 -19.59 -7.93
CA SER A 351 20.22 -20.07 -9.29
C SER A 351 18.87 -19.59 -9.83
N ALA A 352 17.82 -19.64 -9.02
CA ALA A 352 16.49 -19.18 -9.41
C ALA A 352 16.46 -17.65 -9.63
N LEU A 353 17.09 -16.88 -8.75
CA LEU A 353 17.18 -15.43 -8.88
C LEU A 353 18.01 -14.99 -10.08
N ALA A 354 19.08 -15.73 -10.40
CA ALA A 354 19.92 -15.46 -11.57
C ALA A 354 19.15 -15.63 -12.90
N LEU A 355 18.17 -16.55 -12.98
CA LEU A 355 17.32 -16.72 -14.17
C LEU A 355 16.47 -15.47 -14.47
N THR A 356 15.99 -14.78 -13.42
CA THR A 356 15.15 -13.60 -13.58
C THR A 356 15.94 -12.29 -13.65
N ALA A 357 17.13 -12.26 -13.05
CA ALA A 357 17.99 -11.07 -13.01
C ALA A 357 18.91 -10.93 -14.22
N GLU A 358 19.08 -11.98 -15.04
CA GLU A 358 19.98 -12.05 -16.20
C GLU A 358 21.48 -11.83 -15.83
N HIS A 359 21.82 -12.00 -14.55
CA HIS A 359 23.18 -11.95 -14.03
C HIS A 359 23.33 -12.85 -12.81
N LYS A 360 24.59 -13.14 -12.44
CA LYS A 360 24.88 -13.92 -11.23
C LYS A 360 24.42 -13.15 -9.98
N VAL A 361 23.65 -13.83 -9.13
CA VAL A 361 23.25 -13.36 -7.81
C VAL A 361 23.99 -14.15 -6.76
N GLU A 362 24.54 -13.49 -5.76
CA GLU A 362 25.26 -14.11 -4.64
C GLU A 362 24.55 -13.76 -3.33
N ILE A 363 24.26 -14.76 -2.49
CA ILE A 363 23.69 -14.61 -1.15
C ILE A 363 24.78 -14.91 -0.13
N ARG A 364 25.08 -13.94 0.74
CA ARG A 364 26.11 -14.07 1.78
C ARG A 364 25.53 -13.85 3.16
N HIS A 365 26.03 -14.66 4.09
CA HIS A 365 25.89 -14.41 5.52
C HIS A 365 27.25 -14.02 6.12
N PRO A 366 27.65 -12.73 6.13
CA PRO A 366 28.95 -12.29 6.62
C PRO A 366 29.06 -12.46 8.14
N LYS A 367 30.24 -12.93 8.58
CA LYS A 367 30.53 -13.18 9.99
C LYS A 367 31.41 -12.09 10.64
N ARG A 368 32.01 -11.18 9.83
CA ARG A 368 32.94 -10.13 10.30
C ARG A 368 33.04 -8.96 9.31
N GLY A 369 33.56 -7.83 9.78
CA GLY A 369 33.81 -6.62 8.99
C GLY A 369 32.55 -5.81 8.70
N ASP A 370 32.69 -4.74 7.91
CA ASP A 370 31.65 -3.73 7.65
C ASP A 370 30.32 -4.33 7.20
N GLN A 371 30.34 -5.44 6.47
CA GLN A 371 29.12 -6.14 6.04
C GLN A 371 28.38 -6.76 7.24
N LYS A 372 29.11 -7.28 8.23
CA LYS A 372 28.53 -7.80 9.46
C LYS A 372 27.93 -6.66 10.31
N ASP A 373 28.66 -5.55 10.43
CA ASP A 373 28.19 -4.38 11.18
C ASP A 373 26.88 -3.81 10.58
N ALA A 374 26.80 -3.77 9.25
CA ALA A 374 25.58 -3.37 8.56
C ALA A 374 24.41 -4.35 8.80
N LEU A 375 24.69 -5.66 8.85
CA LEU A 375 23.69 -6.67 9.20
C LEU A 375 23.23 -6.58 10.65
N ASP A 376 24.14 -6.29 11.58
CA ASP A 376 23.80 -6.12 13.00
C ASP A 376 22.89 -4.91 13.18
N GLN A 377 23.17 -3.82 12.47
CA GLN A 377 22.31 -2.65 12.49
C GLN A 377 20.92 -2.96 11.87
N ALA A 378 20.87 -3.74 10.78
CA ALA A 378 19.62 -4.15 10.18
C ALA A 378 18.82 -5.09 11.10
N THR A 379 19.50 -5.99 11.83
CA THR A 379 18.88 -6.89 12.81
C THR A 379 18.33 -6.10 14.00
N LEU A 380 19.06 -5.09 14.49
CA LEU A 380 18.56 -4.19 15.53
C LEU A 380 17.29 -3.48 15.07
N ASN A 381 17.26 -2.98 13.84
CA ASN A 381 16.08 -2.32 13.29
C ASN A 381 14.88 -3.28 13.15
N ALA A 382 15.12 -4.53 12.76
CA ALA A 382 14.08 -5.57 12.69
C ALA A 382 13.48 -5.83 14.08
N ARG A 383 14.32 -5.95 15.10
CA ARG A 383 13.92 -6.13 16.50
C ARG A 383 13.08 -4.95 17.01
N GLU A 384 13.55 -3.73 16.81
CA GLU A 384 12.82 -2.52 17.23
C GLU A 384 11.49 -2.36 16.48
N ALA A 385 11.45 -2.68 15.17
CA ALA A 385 10.22 -2.63 14.41
C ALA A 385 9.20 -3.66 14.90
N LEU A 386 9.66 -4.87 15.25
CA LEU A 386 8.81 -5.91 15.81
C LEU A 386 8.29 -5.51 17.19
N ALA A 387 9.15 -5.00 18.08
CA ALA A 387 8.75 -4.55 19.40
C ALA A 387 7.69 -3.43 19.34
N ARG A 388 7.87 -2.43 18.45
CA ARG A 388 6.84 -1.39 18.22
C ARG A 388 5.51 -1.99 17.77
N ARG A 389 5.54 -2.91 16.81
CA ARG A 389 4.32 -3.56 16.30
C ARG A 389 3.61 -4.37 17.38
N MET A 390 4.36 -5.09 18.20
CA MET A 390 3.79 -5.87 19.31
C MET A 390 3.15 -4.95 20.37
N ALA A 391 3.81 -3.84 20.69
CA ALA A 391 3.26 -2.82 21.62
C ALA A 391 1.99 -2.17 21.05
N GLU A 392 1.98 -1.79 19.77
CA GLU A 392 0.81 -1.25 19.08
C GLU A 392 -0.36 -2.25 19.09
N ARG A 393 -0.11 -3.52 18.83
CA ARG A 393 -1.13 -4.59 18.88
C ARG A 393 -1.65 -4.83 20.30
N GLY A 394 -0.77 -4.82 21.30
CA GLY A 394 -1.14 -4.93 22.71
C GLY A 394 -2.10 -3.81 23.11
N THR A 395 -1.76 -2.57 22.80
CA THR A 395 -2.61 -1.40 23.03
C THR A 395 -3.93 -1.49 22.25
N GLN A 396 -3.89 -1.88 20.98
CA GLN A 396 -5.09 -2.04 20.16
C GLN A 396 -6.04 -3.11 20.74
N ARG A 397 -5.49 -4.23 21.19
CA ARG A 397 -6.27 -5.29 21.83
C ARG A 397 -6.95 -4.81 23.12
N GLN A 398 -6.23 -4.11 23.99
CA GLN A 398 -6.79 -3.51 25.20
C GLN A 398 -7.94 -2.54 24.89
N LEU A 399 -7.82 -1.74 23.81
CA LEU A 399 -8.88 -0.85 23.36
C LEU A 399 -10.11 -1.63 22.87
N LEU A 400 -9.92 -2.71 22.10
CA LEU A 400 -11.01 -3.58 21.65
C LEU A 400 -11.70 -4.31 22.81
N GLU A 401 -10.94 -4.78 23.79
CA GLU A 401 -11.47 -5.34 25.05
C GLU A 401 -12.30 -4.28 25.82
N GLY A 402 -11.82 -3.02 25.80
CA GLY A 402 -12.56 -1.88 26.33
C GLY A 402 -13.88 -1.63 25.59
N VAL A 403 -13.87 -1.69 24.28
CA VAL A 403 -15.07 -1.56 23.42
C VAL A 403 -16.09 -2.66 23.75
N ALA A 404 -15.62 -3.91 23.84
CA ALA A 404 -16.49 -5.04 24.21
C ALA A 404 -17.17 -4.80 25.57
N ARG A 405 -16.42 -4.37 26.57
CA ARG A 405 -16.93 -4.07 27.93
C ARG A 405 -17.95 -2.93 27.91
N VAL A 406 -17.66 -1.85 27.19
CA VAL A 406 -18.53 -0.66 27.13
C VAL A 406 -19.87 -0.98 26.46
N PHE A 407 -19.85 -1.73 25.37
CA PHE A 407 -21.04 -2.04 24.60
C PHE A 407 -21.70 -3.37 25.02
N GLY A 408 -21.03 -4.20 25.83
CA GLY A 408 -21.55 -5.48 26.30
C GLY A 408 -21.49 -6.56 25.23
N LEU A 409 -20.39 -6.62 24.46
CA LEU A 409 -20.15 -7.68 23.49
C LEU A 409 -19.56 -8.92 24.19
N ASP A 410 -19.76 -10.09 23.62
CA ASP A 410 -19.27 -11.38 24.17
C ASP A 410 -17.74 -11.49 24.16
N GLY A 411 -17.07 -10.70 23.33
CA GLY A 411 -15.62 -10.64 23.21
C GLY A 411 -15.13 -9.39 22.48
N PRO A 412 -13.79 -9.18 22.43
CA PRO A 412 -13.22 -8.08 21.68
C PRO A 412 -13.53 -8.25 20.19
N PRO A 413 -14.14 -7.23 19.53
CA PRO A 413 -14.54 -7.34 18.14
C PRO A 413 -13.31 -7.48 17.22
N GLU A 414 -13.33 -8.47 16.34
CA GLU A 414 -12.30 -8.68 15.33
C GLU A 414 -12.55 -7.82 14.08
N ARG A 415 -13.83 -7.49 13.84
CA ARG A 415 -14.22 -6.62 12.73
C ARG A 415 -15.27 -5.60 13.17
N ILE A 416 -14.91 -4.32 13.04
CA ILE A 416 -15.80 -3.18 13.27
C ILE A 416 -16.03 -2.51 11.92
N GLU A 417 -17.30 -2.35 11.52
CA GLU A 417 -17.69 -1.55 10.36
C GLU A 417 -18.31 -0.23 10.84
N ILE A 418 -17.77 0.90 10.35
CA ILE A 418 -18.21 2.24 10.71
C ILE A 418 -18.86 2.90 9.51
N TYR A 419 -20.08 3.41 9.67
CA TYR A 419 -20.88 4.02 8.63
C TYR A 419 -21.10 5.51 8.89
N ASP A 420 -20.83 6.31 7.86
CA ASP A 420 -21.13 7.74 7.84
C ASP A 420 -21.81 8.12 6.52
N ASN A 421 -22.82 8.95 6.58
CA ASN A 421 -23.50 9.52 5.45
C ASN A 421 -23.11 10.99 5.28
N SER A 422 -22.77 11.37 4.06
CA SER A 422 -22.41 12.75 3.76
C SER A 422 -23.09 13.22 2.47
N HIS A 423 -23.65 14.44 2.52
CA HIS A 423 -24.24 15.12 1.37
C HIS A 423 -23.76 16.56 1.28
N ILE A 424 -23.74 17.14 0.09
CA ILE A 424 -23.43 18.56 -0.14
C ILE A 424 -24.73 19.25 -0.53
N GLN A 425 -25.34 19.98 0.40
CA GLN A 425 -26.53 20.80 0.14
C GLN A 425 -27.57 20.09 -0.75
N GLY A 426 -27.83 18.80 -0.48
CA GLY A 426 -28.78 17.98 -1.23
C GLY A 426 -28.28 17.40 -2.56
N SER A 427 -27.01 17.59 -2.94
CA SER A 427 -26.46 17.03 -4.17
C SER A 427 -25.42 15.93 -3.90
N ALA A 428 -25.41 14.89 -4.76
CA ALA A 428 -24.48 13.76 -4.75
C ALA A 428 -24.33 13.06 -3.36
N PRO A 429 -25.41 12.52 -2.78
CA PRO A 429 -25.37 11.85 -1.50
C PRO A 429 -24.52 10.58 -1.57
N ILE A 430 -23.65 10.38 -0.55
CA ILE A 430 -22.73 9.25 -0.47
C ILE A 430 -22.78 8.66 0.93
N GLY A 431 -22.91 7.34 1.01
CA GLY A 431 -22.60 6.57 2.21
C GLY A 431 -21.15 6.07 2.17
N ALA A 432 -20.47 6.12 3.29
CA ALA A 432 -19.12 5.63 3.48
C ALA A 432 -19.10 4.50 4.51
N MET A 433 -18.33 3.45 4.24
CA MET A 433 -18.06 2.37 5.16
C MET A 433 -16.55 2.27 5.36
N VAL A 434 -16.09 2.37 6.57
CA VAL A 434 -14.70 2.11 7.00
C VAL A 434 -14.67 0.84 7.82
N VAL A 435 -13.55 0.14 7.80
CA VAL A 435 -13.39 -1.11 8.53
C VAL A 435 -12.14 -1.06 9.38
N ALA A 436 -12.27 -1.50 10.64
CA ALA A 436 -11.17 -1.64 11.59
C ALA A 436 -11.19 -3.03 12.26
N GLY A 437 -10.04 -3.45 12.76
CA GLY A 437 -9.85 -4.72 13.46
C GLY A 437 -8.64 -4.68 14.38
N PRO A 438 -8.14 -5.85 14.85
CA PRO A 438 -7.01 -5.96 15.78
C PRO A 438 -5.72 -5.31 15.29
N ASP A 439 -5.50 -5.26 13.98
CA ASP A 439 -4.34 -4.64 13.34
C ASP A 439 -4.58 -3.16 12.95
N GLY A 440 -5.69 -2.56 13.39
CA GLY A 440 -6.09 -1.20 13.05
C GLY A 440 -7.00 -1.13 11.83
N PHE A 441 -6.89 -0.05 11.04
CA PHE A 441 -7.77 0.17 9.89
C PHE A 441 -7.50 -0.75 8.69
N ILE A 442 -8.53 -1.45 8.20
CA ILE A 442 -8.47 -2.38 7.06
C ILE A 442 -8.89 -1.65 5.77
N LYS A 443 -8.00 -0.82 5.22
CA LYS A 443 -8.31 0.09 4.10
C LYS A 443 -8.78 -0.60 2.82
N ASN A 444 -8.42 -1.85 2.58
CA ASN A 444 -8.85 -2.62 1.41
C ASN A 444 -10.35 -2.98 1.48
N SER A 445 -10.92 -2.99 2.68
CA SER A 445 -12.33 -3.28 2.94
C SER A 445 -13.22 -2.03 2.94
N TYR A 446 -12.66 -0.82 2.80
CA TYR A 446 -13.44 0.42 2.72
C TYR A 446 -14.33 0.42 1.49
N ARG A 447 -15.57 0.88 1.64
CA ARG A 447 -16.55 0.97 0.53
C ARG A 447 -17.23 2.32 0.52
N LYS A 448 -17.65 2.74 -0.67
CA LYS A 448 -18.47 3.92 -0.92
C LYS A 448 -19.73 3.51 -1.66
N PHE A 449 -20.83 4.06 -1.22
CA PHE A 449 -22.14 3.80 -1.76
C PHE A 449 -22.68 5.10 -2.36
N ASN A 450 -22.82 5.16 -3.67
CA ASN A 450 -23.58 6.24 -4.30
C ASN A 450 -25.06 5.95 -4.03
N ILE A 451 -25.75 6.86 -3.39
CA ILE A 451 -27.19 6.76 -3.09
C ILE A 451 -27.96 6.91 -4.39
N LYS A 452 -28.89 5.99 -4.64
CA LYS A 452 -29.71 5.92 -5.85
C LYS A 452 -31.17 6.25 -5.60
N THR A 453 -31.65 6.18 -4.37
CA THR A 453 -33.03 6.46 -4.00
C THR A 453 -33.36 7.91 -4.29
N GLU A 454 -34.36 8.14 -5.16
CA GLU A 454 -34.84 9.49 -5.49
C GLU A 454 -35.44 10.12 -4.24
N GLY A 455 -35.08 11.38 -3.98
CA GLY A 455 -35.55 12.13 -2.79
C GLY A 455 -34.77 11.86 -1.49
N ALA A 456 -33.84 10.87 -1.48
CA ALA A 456 -33.04 10.60 -0.28
C ALA A 456 -31.92 11.63 -0.03
N ALA A 457 -31.69 12.56 -0.94
CA ALA A 457 -30.70 13.63 -0.77
C ALA A 457 -31.17 14.59 0.34
N GLY A 458 -30.57 14.48 1.54
CA GLY A 458 -30.96 15.23 2.74
C GLY A 458 -31.80 14.43 3.75
N ASP A 459 -32.18 13.19 3.41
CA ASP A 459 -32.75 12.23 4.34
C ASP A 459 -31.72 11.20 4.78
N ASP A 460 -31.03 11.47 5.88
CA ASP A 460 -29.98 10.59 6.42
C ASP A 460 -30.50 9.21 6.80
N PHE A 461 -31.79 9.06 7.10
CA PHE A 461 -32.42 7.78 7.42
C PHE A 461 -32.58 6.91 6.18
N ALA A 462 -33.12 7.48 5.09
CA ALA A 462 -33.26 6.79 3.81
C ALA A 462 -31.89 6.41 3.24
N MET A 463 -30.90 7.29 3.35
CA MET A 463 -29.52 7.02 2.93
C MET A 463 -28.91 5.85 3.72
N MET A 464 -29.05 5.83 5.05
CA MET A 464 -28.52 4.76 5.90
C MET A 464 -29.19 3.42 5.57
N ARG A 465 -30.51 3.40 5.39
CA ARG A 465 -31.25 2.20 4.97
C ARG A 465 -30.72 1.64 3.67
N GLU A 466 -30.53 2.47 2.64
CA GLU A 466 -30.01 2.02 1.34
C GLU A 466 -28.61 1.43 1.47
N VAL A 467 -27.70 2.09 2.21
CA VAL A 467 -26.32 1.64 2.40
C VAL A 467 -26.26 0.26 3.04
N LEU A 468 -26.95 0.10 4.16
CA LEU A 468 -26.95 -1.15 4.94
C LEU A 468 -27.64 -2.29 4.19
N THR A 469 -28.80 -2.03 3.56
CA THR A 469 -29.49 -3.03 2.74
C THR A 469 -28.60 -3.52 1.60
N ARG A 470 -27.89 -2.63 0.92
CA ARG A 470 -26.96 -3.01 -0.17
C ARG A 470 -25.72 -3.75 0.34
N ARG A 471 -25.18 -3.35 1.48
CA ARG A 471 -24.00 -4.00 2.07
C ARG A 471 -24.33 -5.41 2.54
N PHE A 472 -25.33 -5.55 3.40
CA PHE A 472 -25.67 -6.84 4.01
C PHE A 472 -26.44 -7.75 3.07
N GLY A 473 -27.33 -7.21 2.23
CA GLY A 473 -28.00 -7.99 1.20
C GLY A 473 -27.05 -8.55 0.14
N ARG A 474 -25.92 -7.86 -0.12
CA ARG A 474 -24.85 -8.41 -0.95
C ARG A 474 -24.05 -9.49 -0.21
N ALA A 475 -23.71 -9.26 1.05
CA ALA A 475 -22.98 -10.22 1.87
C ALA A 475 -23.73 -11.55 2.01
N LEU A 476 -25.05 -11.50 2.27
CA LEU A 476 -25.89 -12.70 2.34
C LEU A 476 -25.98 -13.47 1.00
N LYS A 477 -25.84 -12.78 -0.14
CA LYS A 477 -25.79 -13.46 -1.45
C LYS A 477 -24.45 -14.12 -1.72
N GLU A 478 -23.35 -13.50 -1.27
CA GLU A 478 -21.98 -13.98 -1.47
C GLU A 478 -21.62 -15.07 -0.45
N ASP A 479 -22.14 -14.98 0.78
CA ASP A 479 -21.89 -15.89 1.89
C ASP A 479 -23.17 -16.09 2.73
N PRO A 480 -24.12 -16.94 2.26
CA PRO A 480 -25.40 -17.17 2.95
C PRO A 480 -25.25 -17.83 4.33
N GLU A 481 -24.21 -18.63 4.50
CA GLU A 481 -23.95 -19.37 5.76
C GLU A 481 -23.08 -18.61 6.75
N ARG A 482 -22.62 -17.39 6.35
CA ARG A 482 -21.79 -16.52 7.17
C ARG A 482 -20.48 -17.18 7.65
N ALA A 483 -19.90 -18.02 6.79
CA ALA A 483 -18.69 -18.77 7.07
C ALA A 483 -17.40 -17.97 6.87
N GLU A 484 -17.45 -16.82 6.16
CA GLU A 484 -16.29 -16.02 5.86
C GLU A 484 -16.03 -14.90 6.89
N GLU A 485 -14.76 -14.51 7.06
CA GLU A 485 -14.31 -13.42 7.96
C GLU A 485 -14.81 -12.00 7.57
N HIS A 486 -15.83 -11.90 6.71
CA HIS A 486 -16.31 -10.61 6.19
C HIS A 486 -17.44 -9.98 6.99
N TRP A 487 -17.93 -10.69 8.00
CA TRP A 487 -19.03 -10.23 8.84
C TRP A 487 -18.52 -9.38 10.00
N PRO A 488 -19.17 -8.24 10.31
CA PRO A 488 -18.76 -7.44 11.46
C PRO A 488 -19.30 -8.00 12.78
N ASP A 489 -18.48 -7.92 13.82
CA ASP A 489 -18.92 -8.15 15.20
C ASP A 489 -19.59 -6.90 15.77
N LEU A 490 -19.26 -5.74 15.21
CA LEU A 490 -19.82 -4.44 15.64
C LEU A 490 -20.04 -3.51 14.44
N VAL A 491 -21.22 -2.98 14.33
CA VAL A 491 -21.59 -1.89 13.42
C VAL A 491 -21.67 -0.59 14.21
N LEU A 492 -20.84 0.39 13.86
CA LEU A 492 -20.88 1.75 14.40
C LEU A 492 -21.54 2.69 13.39
N ILE A 493 -22.55 3.42 13.84
CA ILE A 493 -23.25 4.41 13.03
C ILE A 493 -22.85 5.82 13.50
N ASP A 494 -22.24 6.63 12.63
CA ASP A 494 -22.05 8.07 12.92
C ASP A 494 -23.39 8.76 12.87
N GLY A 495 -24.07 8.73 13.99
CA GLY A 495 -25.42 9.24 14.13
C GLY A 495 -26.09 8.95 15.48
N GLY A 496 -27.22 9.57 15.69
CA GLY A 496 -28.03 9.43 16.91
C GLY A 496 -28.96 8.22 16.89
N GLN A 497 -29.88 8.20 17.87
CA GLN A 497 -30.83 7.11 18.10
C GLN A 497 -31.68 6.77 16.86
N GLY A 498 -32.10 7.79 16.07
CA GLY A 498 -32.92 7.53 14.88
C GLY A 498 -32.18 6.78 13.78
N GLN A 499 -30.92 7.11 13.51
CA GLN A 499 -30.12 6.41 12.52
C GLN A 499 -29.75 5.00 12.98
N LEU A 500 -29.50 4.80 14.28
CA LEU A 500 -29.32 3.49 14.88
C LEU A 500 -30.58 2.61 14.72
N GLU A 501 -31.76 3.18 14.94
CA GLU A 501 -33.01 2.43 14.80
C GLU A 501 -33.24 1.96 13.36
N VAL A 502 -32.93 2.81 12.37
CA VAL A 502 -32.94 2.39 10.95
C VAL A 502 -31.96 1.25 10.69
N ALA A 503 -30.76 1.32 11.26
CA ALA A 503 -29.77 0.24 11.10
C ALA A 503 -30.29 -1.08 11.69
N ARG A 504 -30.87 -1.04 12.88
CA ARG A 504 -31.49 -2.22 13.51
C ARG A 504 -32.63 -2.81 12.70
N GLN A 505 -33.51 -1.98 12.16
CA GLN A 505 -34.62 -2.42 11.31
C GLN A 505 -34.09 -3.15 10.07
N VAL A 506 -33.08 -2.62 9.40
CA VAL A 506 -32.48 -3.27 8.23
C VAL A 506 -31.83 -4.60 8.61
N LEU A 507 -31.09 -4.67 9.73
CA LEU A 507 -30.50 -5.91 10.19
C LEU A 507 -31.58 -6.96 10.52
N ALA A 508 -32.66 -6.57 11.19
CA ALA A 508 -33.78 -7.45 11.50
C ALA A 508 -34.51 -7.93 10.23
N GLU A 509 -34.79 -7.04 9.26
CA GLU A 509 -35.38 -7.40 7.97
C GLU A 509 -34.55 -8.42 7.19
N LEU A 510 -33.22 -8.46 7.42
CA LEU A 510 -32.29 -9.39 6.78
C LEU A 510 -31.95 -10.62 7.64
N GLY A 511 -32.52 -10.76 8.85
CA GLY A 511 -32.24 -11.87 9.76
C GLY A 511 -30.85 -11.82 10.40
N LEU A 512 -30.32 -10.61 10.63
CA LEU A 512 -28.97 -10.33 11.14
C LEU A 512 -29.02 -9.62 12.52
N GLU A 513 -29.98 -9.96 13.35
CA GLU A 513 -30.23 -9.33 14.67
C GLU A 513 -29.10 -9.59 15.68
N ASP A 514 -28.29 -10.59 15.44
CA ASP A 514 -27.12 -10.97 16.24
C ASP A 514 -25.92 -10.01 16.05
N ILE A 515 -25.90 -9.22 14.98
CA ILE A 515 -24.86 -8.21 14.77
C ILE A 515 -25.10 -7.00 15.67
N ALA A 516 -24.15 -6.74 16.58
CA ALA A 516 -24.24 -5.61 17.47
C ALA A 516 -24.20 -4.27 16.70
N ALA A 517 -25.15 -3.39 16.94
CA ALA A 517 -25.21 -2.06 16.34
C ALA A 517 -25.21 -0.96 17.42
N VAL A 518 -24.37 0.06 17.25
CA VAL A 518 -24.21 1.19 18.19
C VAL A 518 -24.18 2.50 17.43
N GLY A 519 -24.91 3.48 17.91
CA GLY A 519 -24.86 4.87 17.43
C GLY A 519 -23.84 5.70 18.21
N ILE A 520 -23.07 6.53 17.51
CA ILE A 520 -22.16 7.50 18.09
C ILE A 520 -22.46 8.88 17.54
N ALA A 521 -22.93 9.80 18.40
CA ALA A 521 -23.24 11.17 18.02
C ALA A 521 -22.39 12.17 18.80
N LYS A 522 -22.11 13.32 18.20
CA LYS A 522 -21.49 14.47 18.90
C LYS A 522 -22.42 14.97 20.01
N GLY A 523 -21.82 15.35 21.12
CA GLY A 523 -22.58 15.96 22.23
C GLY A 523 -23.29 17.26 21.82
N PRO A 524 -24.22 17.77 22.67
CA PRO A 524 -25.03 18.93 22.38
C PRO A 524 -24.26 20.19 21.97
N ASP A 525 -23.07 20.38 22.56
CA ASP A 525 -22.20 21.54 22.33
C ASP A 525 -21.26 21.36 21.13
N ARG A 526 -21.35 20.23 20.41
CA ARG A 526 -20.45 19.83 19.30
C ARG A 526 -18.96 19.78 19.66
N ASP A 527 -18.62 19.82 20.95
CA ASP A 527 -17.25 19.70 21.43
C ASP A 527 -16.75 18.26 21.35
N ALA A 528 -15.51 18.09 20.92
CA ALA A 528 -14.84 16.80 20.96
C ALA A 528 -14.64 16.35 22.43
N GLY A 529 -14.90 15.07 22.72
CA GLY A 529 -14.77 14.50 24.07
C GLY A 529 -16.07 14.39 24.86
N ARG A 530 -17.22 14.74 24.25
CA ARG A 530 -18.55 14.60 24.84
C ARG A 530 -19.50 13.80 23.96
N GLU A 531 -18.99 12.81 23.26
CA GLU A 531 -19.79 11.92 22.42
C GLU A 531 -20.82 11.17 23.26
N ARG A 532 -22.01 11.00 22.69
CA ARG A 532 -23.09 10.18 23.26
C ARG A 532 -23.21 8.88 22.48
N PHE A 533 -23.24 7.80 23.21
CA PHE A 533 -23.39 6.45 22.68
C PHE A 533 -24.84 5.99 22.86
N PHE A 534 -25.35 5.36 21.82
CA PHE A 534 -26.69 4.80 21.77
C PHE A 534 -26.56 3.29 21.57
N VAL A 535 -26.96 2.53 22.58
CA VAL A 535 -26.94 1.06 22.57
C VAL A 535 -28.38 0.58 22.74
N PRO A 536 -28.85 -0.40 21.96
CA PRO A 536 -30.21 -0.92 22.10
C PRO A 536 -30.51 -1.35 23.54
N GLY A 537 -31.67 -0.99 24.04
CA GLY A 537 -32.09 -1.35 25.40
C GLY A 537 -31.39 -0.63 26.55
N LYS A 538 -30.48 0.31 26.28
CA LYS A 538 -29.81 1.14 27.29
C LYS A 538 -30.13 2.63 27.09
N PRO A 539 -30.20 3.43 28.16
CA PRO A 539 -30.27 4.88 28.02
C PRO A 539 -28.99 5.41 27.38
N PRO A 540 -29.04 6.51 26.60
CA PRO A 540 -27.86 7.13 26.03
C PRO A 540 -26.84 7.52 27.12
N PHE A 541 -25.57 7.21 26.91
CA PHE A 541 -24.49 7.48 27.86
C PHE A 541 -23.27 8.10 27.18
N SER A 542 -22.35 8.61 27.98
CA SER A 542 -21.05 9.12 27.53
C SER A 542 -19.96 8.45 28.36
N LEU A 543 -18.77 8.35 27.78
CA LEU A 543 -17.57 7.90 28.48
C LEU A 543 -16.86 9.09 29.13
N GLU A 544 -16.01 8.83 30.10
CA GLU A 544 -15.17 9.85 30.72
C GLU A 544 -14.29 10.55 29.68
N PRO A 545 -14.11 11.89 29.75
CA PRO A 545 -13.38 12.66 28.74
C PRO A 545 -11.92 12.25 28.50
N ARG A 546 -11.32 11.44 29.39
CA ARG A 546 -9.95 10.92 29.26
C ARG A 546 -9.89 9.41 29.04
N ASP A 547 -11.03 8.76 28.78
CA ASP A 547 -11.06 7.33 28.54
C ASP A 547 -10.36 7.01 27.20
N PRO A 548 -9.36 6.12 27.19
CA PRO A 548 -8.69 5.70 25.95
C PRO A 548 -9.65 5.07 24.91
N VAL A 549 -10.73 4.39 25.39
CA VAL A 549 -11.77 3.80 24.52
C VAL A 549 -12.55 4.89 23.82
N LEU A 550 -12.85 6.01 24.51
CA LEU A 550 -13.50 7.17 23.89
C LEU A 550 -12.68 7.72 22.72
N TYR A 551 -11.37 7.96 22.94
CA TYR A 551 -10.47 8.43 21.86
C TYR A 551 -10.36 7.44 20.71
N PHE A 552 -10.37 6.15 21.01
CA PHE A 552 -10.37 5.12 19.99
C PHE A 552 -11.64 5.17 19.12
N LEU A 553 -12.83 5.24 19.73
CA LEU A 553 -14.11 5.34 19.03
C LEU A 553 -14.25 6.65 18.24
N GLN A 554 -13.75 7.77 18.77
CA GLN A 554 -13.65 9.04 18.04
C GLN A 554 -12.79 8.89 16.79
N ARG A 555 -11.62 8.27 16.91
CA ARG A 555 -10.73 8.03 15.76
C ARG A 555 -11.38 7.16 14.67
N LEU A 556 -12.17 6.15 15.06
CA LEU A 556 -12.93 5.33 14.12
C LEU A 556 -13.99 6.17 13.38
N ARG A 557 -14.77 6.97 14.10
CA ARG A 557 -15.77 7.88 13.53
C ARG A 557 -15.14 8.91 12.61
N ASP A 558 -14.08 9.58 13.07
CA ASP A 558 -13.40 10.63 12.30
C ASP A 558 -12.79 10.10 11.00
N GLU A 559 -12.31 8.84 10.99
CA GLU A 559 -11.84 8.20 9.77
C GLU A 559 -12.98 7.95 8.77
N ALA A 560 -14.18 7.52 9.24
CA ALA A 560 -15.36 7.37 8.39
C ALA A 560 -15.76 8.72 7.79
N HIS A 561 -15.85 9.74 8.61
CA HIS A 561 -16.14 11.11 8.19
C HIS A 561 -15.11 11.65 7.19
N ARG A 562 -13.81 11.48 7.48
CA ARG A 562 -12.71 11.84 6.55
C ARG A 562 -12.83 11.12 5.21
N PHE A 563 -13.20 9.84 5.22
CA PHE A 563 -13.34 9.03 4.02
C PHE A 563 -14.55 9.45 3.19
N ALA A 564 -15.67 9.79 3.83
CA ALA A 564 -16.85 10.35 3.18
C ALA A 564 -16.55 11.71 2.51
N ILE A 565 -15.98 12.67 3.24
CA ILE A 565 -15.66 14.01 2.73
C ILE A 565 -14.56 14.01 1.66
N GLY A 566 -13.56 13.14 1.77
CA GLY A 566 -12.45 13.06 0.81
C GLY A 566 -12.94 12.86 -0.62
N THR A 567 -14.08 12.20 -0.81
CA THR A 567 -14.71 11.98 -2.12
C THR A 567 -15.36 13.24 -2.68
N HIS A 568 -15.97 14.03 -1.83
CA HIS A 568 -16.55 15.30 -2.25
C HIS A 568 -15.49 16.28 -2.75
N ARG A 569 -14.30 16.30 -2.11
CA ARG A 569 -13.16 17.11 -2.59
C ARG A 569 -12.65 16.63 -3.95
N ALA A 570 -12.53 15.32 -4.17
CA ALA A 570 -12.11 14.75 -5.43
C ALA A 570 -13.14 14.98 -6.55
N ARG A 571 -14.44 14.88 -6.25
CA ARG A 571 -15.52 15.20 -7.20
C ARG A 571 -15.58 16.69 -7.52
N ARG A 572 -15.47 17.59 -6.53
CA ARG A 572 -15.35 19.03 -6.80
C ARG A 572 -14.16 19.36 -7.69
N ALA A 573 -13.01 18.74 -7.47
CA ALA A 573 -11.86 18.89 -8.35
C ALA A 573 -12.16 18.40 -9.78
N ALA A 574 -12.93 17.33 -9.94
CA ALA A 574 -13.39 16.81 -11.23
C ALA A 574 -14.50 17.69 -11.85
N ASP A 575 -15.43 18.22 -11.05
CA ASP A 575 -16.50 19.12 -11.50
C ASP A 575 -15.97 20.52 -11.81
N ILE A 576 -14.94 21.01 -11.13
CA ILE A 576 -14.22 22.25 -11.49
C ILE A 576 -13.52 22.07 -12.85
N THR A 577 -13.16 20.85 -13.24
CA THR A 577 -12.64 20.54 -14.58
C THR A 577 -13.74 20.36 -15.63
N ARG A 578 -14.99 20.11 -15.25
CA ARG A 578 -16.16 20.21 -16.12
C ARG A 578 -16.58 21.68 -16.19
N SER A 579 -16.36 22.29 -17.34
CA SER A 579 -16.79 23.67 -17.58
C SER A 579 -18.02 23.63 -18.50
N ALA A 580 -18.86 24.66 -18.45
CA ALA A 580 -19.96 24.85 -19.38
C ALA A 580 -19.51 24.78 -20.88
N LEU A 581 -18.22 24.87 -21.12
CA LEU A 581 -17.63 24.64 -22.45
C LEU A 581 -17.66 23.16 -22.90
N ASP A 582 -17.80 22.21 -21.98
CA ASP A 582 -17.90 20.78 -22.30
C ASP A 582 -19.27 20.39 -22.89
N GLU A 583 -20.28 21.23 -22.68
CA GLU A 583 -21.62 21.07 -23.21
C GLU A 583 -21.75 21.53 -24.66
N VAL A 584 -20.74 22.28 -25.18
CA VAL A 584 -20.74 22.76 -26.55
C VAL A 584 -20.21 21.69 -27.52
N PRO A 585 -21.05 21.17 -28.45
CA PRO A 585 -20.59 20.16 -29.41
C PRO A 585 -19.41 20.67 -30.26
N GLY A 586 -18.31 19.90 -30.25
CA GLY A 586 -17.11 20.21 -31.00
C GLY A 586 -15.98 20.84 -30.17
N ILE A 587 -16.17 21.09 -28.87
CA ILE A 587 -15.11 21.51 -27.96
C ILE A 587 -14.51 20.26 -27.29
N GLY A 588 -13.36 19.80 -27.81
CA GLY A 588 -12.51 18.82 -27.12
C GLY A 588 -11.52 19.49 -26.16
N SER A 589 -10.78 18.67 -25.40
CA SER A 589 -9.84 19.12 -24.34
C SER A 589 -8.80 20.17 -24.82
N GLY A 590 -8.34 20.07 -26.07
CA GLY A 590 -7.40 21.03 -26.65
C GLY A 590 -8.02 22.40 -26.88
N ARG A 591 -9.20 22.45 -27.50
CA ARG A 591 -9.93 23.71 -27.76
C ARG A 591 -10.43 24.37 -26.48
N LYS A 592 -10.90 23.58 -25.52
CA LYS A 592 -11.25 24.06 -24.18
C LYS A 592 -10.05 24.74 -23.50
N ARG A 593 -8.87 24.12 -23.58
CA ARG A 593 -7.64 24.69 -23.01
C ARG A 593 -7.26 26.02 -23.69
N ALA A 594 -7.36 26.11 -25.02
CA ALA A 594 -7.09 27.32 -25.76
C ALA A 594 -8.04 28.48 -25.36
N LEU A 595 -9.34 28.21 -25.25
CA LEU A 595 -10.35 29.16 -24.77
C LEU A 595 -10.07 29.64 -23.35
N LEU A 596 -9.85 28.69 -22.40
CA LEU A 596 -9.56 29.02 -21.00
C LEU A 596 -8.22 29.75 -20.83
N HIS A 597 -7.24 29.48 -21.69
CA HIS A 597 -5.96 30.18 -21.68
C HIS A 597 -6.10 31.62 -22.17
N HIS A 598 -6.93 31.84 -23.18
CA HIS A 598 -7.16 33.17 -23.74
C HIS A 598 -8.03 34.06 -22.85
N PHE A 599 -9.15 33.51 -22.32
CA PHE A 599 -10.13 34.26 -21.56
C PHE A 599 -9.99 34.13 -20.04
N GLY A 600 -9.18 33.20 -19.55
CA GLY A 600 -8.96 32.95 -18.11
C GLY A 600 -10.06 32.13 -17.41
N SER A 601 -11.32 32.13 -17.87
CA SER A 601 -12.41 31.36 -17.31
C SER A 601 -13.53 31.08 -18.33
N ALA A 602 -14.32 30.01 -18.10
CA ALA A 602 -15.49 29.70 -18.91
C ALA A 602 -16.55 30.82 -18.87
N ARG A 603 -16.65 31.52 -17.72
CA ARG A 603 -17.56 32.67 -17.56
C ARG A 603 -17.14 33.85 -18.44
N ALA A 604 -15.84 34.08 -18.59
CA ALA A 604 -15.33 35.11 -19.49
C ALA A 604 -15.60 34.72 -20.97
N VAL A 605 -15.49 33.45 -21.33
CA VAL A 605 -15.88 32.99 -22.69
C VAL A 605 -17.38 33.19 -22.94
N ALA A 606 -18.23 32.98 -21.95
CA ALA A 606 -19.69 33.14 -22.07
C ALA A 606 -20.13 34.59 -22.33
N VAL A 607 -19.33 35.59 -21.94
CA VAL A 607 -19.63 37.03 -22.16
C VAL A 607 -18.81 37.64 -23.29
N ALA A 608 -17.88 36.86 -23.87
CA ALA A 608 -17.02 37.32 -24.97
C ALA A 608 -17.79 37.58 -26.25
N THR A 609 -17.28 38.49 -27.08
CA THR A 609 -17.87 38.73 -28.41
C THR A 609 -17.50 37.60 -29.37
N LEU A 610 -18.27 37.49 -30.46
CA LEU A 610 -18.00 36.49 -31.49
C LEU A 610 -16.59 36.68 -32.11
N GLU A 611 -16.15 37.92 -32.27
CA GLU A 611 -14.83 38.27 -32.84
C GLU A 611 -13.70 37.84 -31.86
N ASP A 612 -13.87 38.05 -30.57
CA ASP A 612 -12.88 37.64 -29.57
C ASP A 612 -12.73 36.10 -29.54
N ILE A 613 -13.86 35.36 -29.68
CA ILE A 613 -13.84 33.89 -29.71
C ILE A 613 -13.16 33.38 -30.99
N LYS A 614 -13.36 34.05 -32.15
CA LYS A 614 -12.69 33.72 -33.41
C LYS A 614 -11.16 33.98 -33.36
N ALA A 615 -10.73 34.92 -32.54
CA ALA A 615 -9.31 35.25 -32.40
C ALA A 615 -8.51 34.13 -31.67
N VAL A 616 -9.18 33.16 -31.05
CA VAL A 616 -8.52 32.07 -30.31
C VAL A 616 -7.92 31.04 -31.29
N PRO A 617 -6.61 30.75 -31.24
CA PRO A 617 -5.99 29.76 -32.11
C PRO A 617 -6.65 28.38 -32.01
N GLY A 618 -6.99 27.81 -33.17
CA GLY A 618 -7.65 26.46 -33.25
C GLY A 618 -9.18 26.48 -33.11
N ILE A 619 -9.81 27.67 -33.04
CA ILE A 619 -11.26 27.86 -33.08
C ILE A 619 -11.65 28.37 -34.49
N SER A 620 -12.41 27.56 -35.21
CA SER A 620 -12.94 27.97 -36.50
C SER A 620 -14.13 28.94 -36.36
N GLY A 621 -14.40 29.78 -37.37
CA GLY A 621 -15.54 30.70 -37.34
C GLY A 621 -16.90 30.01 -37.08
N ALA A 622 -17.10 28.85 -37.65
CA ALA A 622 -18.32 28.06 -37.41
C ALA A 622 -18.41 27.53 -35.96
N LEU A 623 -17.27 27.18 -35.34
CA LEU A 623 -17.22 26.75 -33.94
C LEU A 623 -17.39 27.94 -32.99
N ALA A 624 -16.77 29.09 -33.31
CA ALA A 624 -16.95 30.33 -32.56
C ALA A 624 -18.42 30.75 -32.51
N GLN A 625 -19.14 30.63 -33.62
CA GLN A 625 -20.57 30.89 -33.70
C GLN A 625 -21.36 29.94 -32.77
N LYS A 626 -21.07 28.64 -32.81
CA LYS A 626 -21.72 27.65 -31.92
C LYS A 626 -21.48 27.94 -30.44
N ILE A 627 -20.25 28.34 -30.07
CA ILE A 627 -19.92 28.71 -28.69
C ILE A 627 -20.73 29.93 -28.25
N HIS A 628 -20.72 30.96 -29.08
CA HIS A 628 -21.43 32.21 -28.83
C HIS A 628 -22.94 31.99 -28.70
N ASP A 629 -23.56 31.21 -29.60
CA ASP A 629 -24.99 30.91 -29.59
C ASP A 629 -25.39 30.03 -28.37
N HIS A 630 -24.56 29.05 -27.99
CA HIS A 630 -24.80 28.22 -26.83
C HIS A 630 -24.92 29.06 -25.54
N PHE A 631 -24.05 30.03 -25.34
CA PHE A 631 -24.09 30.87 -24.14
C PHE A 631 -25.11 32.02 -24.19
N ARG A 632 -25.65 32.36 -25.36
CA ARG A 632 -26.69 33.39 -25.52
C ARG A 632 -28.09 32.83 -25.76
N GLY A 633 -28.20 31.59 -26.24
CA GLY A 633 -29.48 30.91 -26.50
C GLY A 633 -30.18 30.36 -25.29
N GLY A 634 -29.62 30.46 -24.09
CA GLY A 634 -30.15 30.00 -22.81
C GLY A 634 -30.76 31.13 -21.92
N ARG A 635 -31.13 32.27 -22.50
CA ARG A 635 -31.88 33.31 -21.78
C ARG A 635 -33.30 33.33 -22.25
#